data_5bd0710f99f67cf32465002fac9c2fd6
#
_entry.id   5bd0710f99f67cf32465002fac9c2fd6
#
_cell.length_a   1.000
_cell.length_b   1.000
_cell.length_c   1.000
_cell.angle_alpha   90.00
_cell.angle_beta   90.00
_cell.angle_gamma   90.00
#
_symmetry.space_group_name_H-M   'P 1'
#
loop_
_entity.id
_entity.type
_entity.pdbx_description
1 polymer ?
#
loop_
_entity_poly.entity_id
_entity_poly.type
_entity_poly.pdbx_seq_one_letter_code
_entity_poly.pdbx_strand_id
1 'polypeptide(L)'
;GIFCVIMVLSAVDSLEANIQDSFKQLGDDVVYLSKMPWGESPAEGNFWKYMRRPETSYKDFQVIEKQVKTASMSTFTVFIGGSTVEYSNSNATNVFFIGVTQHYKDMFGLEFYKGRYFTPSEFYRGTNHIIIGYDVAQTLFRPTEDPIGKYIKVKGQRLQIIGVLKKEGKDLINPINFDD
;
A
#
# COMPACT_ATOMS: atom_id res chain seq x y z
N GLY A 1 -9.45 20.75 -39.92
CA GLY A 1 -8.01 20.90 -39.75
C GLY A 1 -7.58 21.38 -38.35
N ILE A 2 -7.75 22.66 -38.02
CA ILE A 2 -7.21 23.27 -36.77
C ILE A 2 -7.81 22.63 -35.50
N PHE A 3 -9.09 22.33 -35.50
CA PHE A 3 -9.77 21.71 -34.36
C PHE A 3 -9.19 20.33 -34.01
N CYS A 4 -8.87 19.48 -34.99
CA CYS A 4 -8.25 18.18 -34.74
C CYS A 4 -6.84 18.32 -34.13
N VAL A 5 -6.07 19.33 -34.57
CA VAL A 5 -4.73 19.57 -34.03
C VAL A 5 -4.81 20.00 -32.57
N ILE A 6 -5.75 20.89 -32.23
CA ILE A 6 -5.96 21.35 -30.83
C ILE A 6 -6.39 20.15 -29.96
N MET A 7 -7.31 19.30 -30.43
CA MET A 7 -7.73 18.12 -29.68
C MET A 7 -6.57 17.15 -29.40
N VAL A 8 -5.74 16.90 -30.40
CA VAL A 8 -4.58 16.00 -30.23
C VAL A 8 -3.57 16.61 -29.26
N LEU A 9 -3.24 17.89 -29.38
CA LEU A 9 -2.34 18.56 -28.45
C LEU A 9 -2.87 18.53 -27.01
N SER A 10 -4.16 18.86 -26.80
CA SER A 10 -4.77 18.81 -25.48
C SER A 10 -4.77 17.39 -24.89
N ALA A 11 -4.95 16.36 -25.71
CA ALA A 11 -4.88 14.98 -25.26
C ALA A 11 -3.45 14.58 -24.88
N VAL A 12 -2.45 15.03 -25.63
CA VAL A 12 -1.02 14.79 -25.33
C VAL A 12 -0.61 15.53 -24.04
N ASP A 13 -0.98 16.80 -23.90
CA ASP A 13 -0.69 17.59 -22.69
C ASP A 13 -1.35 16.96 -21.45
N SER A 14 -2.59 16.48 -21.58
CA SER A 14 -3.28 15.78 -20.50
C SER A 14 -2.60 14.45 -20.13
N LEU A 15 -2.12 13.71 -21.13
CA LEU A 15 -1.39 12.46 -20.89
C LEU A 15 -0.04 12.73 -20.23
N GLU A 16 0.69 13.74 -20.69
CA GLU A 16 1.97 14.15 -20.07
C GLU A 16 1.80 14.55 -18.62
N ALA A 17 0.78 15.36 -18.31
CA ALA A 17 0.46 15.77 -16.93
C ALA A 17 0.13 14.56 -16.04
N ASN A 18 -0.69 13.63 -16.51
CA ASN A 18 -1.03 12.41 -15.78
C ASN A 18 0.20 11.52 -15.54
N ILE A 19 1.09 11.40 -16.53
CA ILE A 19 2.34 10.64 -16.41
C ILE A 19 3.25 11.31 -15.38
N GLN A 20 3.45 12.63 -15.46
CA GLN A 20 4.29 13.36 -14.50
C GLN A 20 3.76 13.27 -13.08
N ASP A 21 2.44 13.38 -12.88
CA ASP A 21 1.84 13.25 -11.55
C ASP A 21 1.95 11.82 -11.00
N SER A 22 1.83 10.81 -11.86
CA SER A 22 2.06 9.42 -11.48
C SER A 22 3.53 9.16 -11.10
N PHE A 23 4.50 9.77 -11.78
CA PHE A 23 5.91 9.68 -11.39
C PHE A 23 6.20 10.41 -10.07
N LYS A 24 5.58 11.55 -9.80
CA LYS A 24 5.71 12.24 -8.50
C LYS A 24 5.19 11.41 -7.34
N GLN A 25 4.13 10.63 -7.55
CA GLN A 25 3.59 9.71 -6.53
C GLN A 25 4.53 8.53 -6.25
N LEU A 26 5.33 8.09 -7.24
CA LEU A 26 6.37 7.08 -7.05
C LEU A 26 7.57 7.58 -6.22
N GLY A 27 7.70 8.92 -6.02
CA GLY A 27 8.79 9.56 -5.30
C GLY A 27 10.09 9.55 -6.11
N ASP A 28 10.49 10.70 -6.65
CA ASP A 28 11.72 10.85 -7.45
C ASP A 28 12.99 10.43 -6.69
N ASP A 29 12.94 10.41 -5.35
CA ASP A 29 14.07 10.12 -4.45
C ASP A 29 13.89 8.82 -3.65
N VAL A 30 13.05 7.87 -4.10
CA VAL A 30 12.82 6.61 -3.38
C VAL A 30 13.67 5.47 -3.95
N VAL A 31 14.49 4.85 -3.11
CA VAL A 31 15.26 3.66 -3.44
C VAL A 31 14.53 2.42 -2.90
N TYR A 32 14.12 1.54 -3.81
CA TYR A 32 13.46 0.28 -3.47
C TYR A 32 14.47 -0.87 -3.39
N LEU A 33 14.51 -1.53 -2.23
CA LEU A 33 15.28 -2.75 -2.04
C LEU A 33 14.34 -3.94 -2.07
N SER A 34 14.30 -4.66 -3.17
CA SER A 34 13.44 -5.83 -3.32
C SER A 34 14.23 -7.06 -3.77
N LYS A 35 13.69 -8.24 -3.48
CA LYS A 35 14.24 -9.52 -3.92
C LYS A 35 14.21 -9.68 -5.44
N MET A 36 13.19 -9.13 -6.08
CA MET A 36 12.99 -9.17 -7.52
C MET A 36 13.29 -7.81 -8.15
N PRO A 37 14.01 -7.77 -9.29
CA PRO A 37 14.21 -6.52 -10.01
C PRO A 37 12.90 -6.02 -10.61
N TRP A 38 12.75 -4.70 -10.67
CA TRP A 38 11.63 -4.05 -11.33
C TRP A 38 11.71 -4.28 -12.85
N GLY A 39 10.59 -4.61 -13.47
CA GLY A 39 10.48 -4.73 -14.92
C GLY A 39 10.81 -6.10 -15.52
N GLU A 40 11.30 -7.06 -14.74
CA GLU A 40 11.46 -8.44 -15.21
C GLU A 40 10.19 -9.24 -14.94
N SER A 41 9.62 -9.79 -16.02
CA SER A 41 8.48 -10.70 -15.91
C SER A 41 8.91 -12.05 -15.30
N PRO A 42 8.10 -12.67 -14.43
CA PRO A 42 8.33 -14.04 -13.96
C PRO A 42 8.48 -15.07 -15.09
N ALA A 43 8.01 -14.75 -16.29
CA ALA A 43 8.09 -15.62 -17.47
C ALA A 43 9.48 -15.66 -18.13
N GLU A 44 10.40 -14.76 -17.80
CA GLU A 44 11.72 -14.63 -18.48
C GLU A 44 12.81 -15.57 -17.97
N GLY A 45 12.47 -16.70 -17.36
CA GLY A 45 13.43 -17.76 -16.99
C GLY A 45 14.35 -17.47 -15.80
N ASN A 46 14.51 -16.22 -15.38
CA ASN A 46 15.35 -15.80 -14.25
C ASN A 46 14.63 -15.89 -12.89
N PHE A 47 13.33 -16.19 -12.88
CA PHE A 47 12.51 -16.27 -11.67
C PHE A 47 13.12 -17.16 -10.58
N TRP A 48 13.59 -18.35 -10.96
CA TRP A 48 14.21 -19.30 -10.02
C TRP A 48 15.51 -18.81 -9.41
N LYS A 49 16.26 -17.95 -10.11
CA LYS A 49 17.48 -17.32 -9.60
C LYS A 49 17.14 -16.32 -8.49
N TYR A 50 16.06 -15.55 -8.66
CA TYR A 50 15.62 -14.57 -7.67
C TYR A 50 14.96 -15.22 -6.45
N MET A 51 14.22 -16.32 -6.67
CA MET A 51 13.59 -17.08 -5.58
C MET A 51 14.61 -17.65 -4.59
N ARG A 52 15.85 -17.94 -5.04
CA ARG A 52 16.93 -18.42 -4.17
C ARG A 52 17.59 -17.33 -3.34
N ARG A 53 17.34 -16.04 -3.63
CA ARG A 53 17.87 -14.95 -2.81
C ARG A 53 17.18 -14.97 -1.45
N PRO A 54 17.92 -14.67 -0.35
CA PRO A 54 17.29 -14.50 0.94
C PRO A 54 16.27 -13.36 0.89
N GLU A 55 15.20 -13.52 1.63
CA GLU A 55 14.22 -12.45 1.80
C GLU A 55 14.79 -11.37 2.72
N THR A 56 14.48 -10.11 2.40
CA THR A 56 14.82 -9.01 3.27
C THR A 56 14.08 -9.15 4.60
N SER A 57 14.83 -9.11 5.68
CA SER A 57 14.27 -9.25 7.03
C SER A 57 14.16 -7.88 7.71
N TYR A 58 13.34 -7.81 8.76
CA TYR A 58 13.27 -6.61 9.60
C TYR A 58 14.62 -6.26 10.25
N LYS A 59 15.48 -7.26 10.49
CA LYS A 59 16.84 -7.02 10.99
C LYS A 59 17.71 -6.28 9.98
N ASP A 60 17.60 -6.63 8.68
CA ASP A 60 18.33 -5.94 7.61
C ASP A 60 17.87 -4.49 7.50
N PHE A 61 16.56 -4.25 7.61
CA PHE A 61 16.00 -2.90 7.69
C PHE A 61 16.60 -2.09 8.84
N GLN A 62 16.69 -2.65 10.05
CA GLN A 62 17.31 -1.96 11.20
C GLN A 62 18.80 -1.62 10.99
N VAL A 63 19.53 -2.48 10.26
CA VAL A 63 20.92 -2.21 9.90
C VAL A 63 21.01 -1.04 8.91
N ILE A 64 20.16 -1.05 7.87
CA ILE A 64 20.10 0.02 6.87
C ILE A 64 19.73 1.35 7.53
N GLU A 65 18.72 1.38 8.38
CA GLU A 65 18.27 2.57 9.10
C GLU A 65 19.40 3.20 9.95
N LYS A 66 20.25 2.37 10.55
CA LYS A 66 21.40 2.83 11.33
C LYS A 66 22.59 3.30 10.50
N GLN A 67 22.82 2.69 9.35
CA GLN A 67 24.02 2.93 8.54
C GLN A 67 23.83 3.99 7.46
N VAL A 68 22.63 4.09 6.88
CA VAL A 68 22.33 5.02 5.79
C VAL A 68 21.82 6.35 6.36
N LYS A 69 22.74 7.23 6.73
CA LYS A 69 22.41 8.54 7.32
C LYS A 69 21.94 9.57 6.28
N THR A 70 22.08 9.29 5.00
CA THR A 70 21.65 10.17 3.90
C THR A 70 20.17 10.00 3.57
N ALA A 71 19.53 8.90 3.97
CA ALA A 71 18.11 8.71 3.82
C ALA A 71 17.37 9.54 4.88
N SER A 72 16.46 10.41 4.45
CA SER A 72 15.61 11.20 5.34
C SER A 72 14.54 10.35 6.03
N MET A 73 14.03 9.33 5.32
CA MET A 73 13.04 8.38 5.82
C MET A 73 13.34 6.99 5.27
N SER A 74 13.00 5.97 6.03
CA SER A 74 13.07 4.57 5.60
C SER A 74 11.82 3.83 6.05
N THR A 75 11.37 2.88 5.25
CA THR A 75 10.23 2.02 5.61
C THR A 75 10.47 0.59 5.18
N PHE A 76 9.89 -0.33 5.94
CA PHE A 76 9.92 -1.75 5.63
C PHE A 76 8.49 -2.25 5.45
N THR A 77 8.27 -3.03 4.40
CA THR A 77 6.96 -3.56 4.05
C THR A 77 7.00 -5.07 3.93
N VAL A 78 5.94 -5.72 4.42
CA VAL A 78 5.74 -7.17 4.28
C VAL A 78 4.38 -7.40 3.64
N PHE A 79 4.36 -8.12 2.53
CA PHE A 79 3.12 -8.50 1.86
C PHE A 79 2.65 -9.87 2.36
N ILE A 80 1.38 -9.95 2.72
CA ILE A 80 0.71 -11.19 3.12
C ILE A 80 -0.45 -11.38 2.15
N GLY A 81 -0.35 -12.39 1.29
CA GLY A 81 -1.35 -12.67 0.27
C GLY A 81 -2.68 -13.15 0.82
N GLY A 82 -3.67 -13.07 -0.03
CA GLY A 82 -5.08 -13.43 0.04
C GLY A 82 -5.59 -14.11 1.30
N SER A 83 -6.22 -13.35 2.18
CA SER A 83 -6.84 -13.88 3.38
C SER A 83 -8.29 -13.43 3.47
N THR A 84 -9.09 -14.16 4.23
CA THR A 84 -10.46 -13.77 4.51
C THR A 84 -10.52 -12.90 5.76
N VAL A 85 -11.25 -11.79 5.64
CA VAL A 85 -11.58 -10.89 6.75
C VAL A 85 -13.04 -11.12 7.11
N GLU A 86 -13.32 -11.33 8.39
CA GLU A 86 -14.66 -11.61 8.90
C GLU A 86 -15.11 -10.49 9.84
N TYR A 87 -16.34 -10.04 9.64
CA TYR A 87 -17.04 -9.14 10.55
C TYR A 87 -18.50 -9.55 10.68
N SER A 88 -18.92 -9.99 11.90
CA SER A 88 -20.28 -10.47 12.15
C SER A 88 -20.69 -11.56 11.14
N ASN A 89 -21.66 -11.26 10.27
CA ASN A 89 -22.14 -12.16 9.21
C ASN A 89 -21.59 -11.81 7.82
N SER A 90 -20.72 -10.80 7.72
CA SER A 90 -20.08 -10.37 6.48
C SER A 90 -18.65 -10.89 6.40
N ASN A 91 -18.20 -11.22 5.20
CA ASN A 91 -16.83 -11.58 4.94
C ASN A 91 -16.33 -10.92 3.65
N ALA A 92 -15.07 -10.54 3.64
CA ALA A 92 -14.32 -10.16 2.43
C ALA A 92 -13.23 -11.21 2.20
N THR A 93 -13.21 -11.78 1.01
CA THR A 93 -12.27 -12.84 0.64
C THR A 93 -11.17 -12.29 -0.27
N ASN A 94 -10.02 -12.93 -0.24
CA ASN A 94 -8.85 -12.57 -1.04
C ASN A 94 -8.32 -11.16 -0.77
N VAL A 95 -8.43 -10.70 0.48
CA VAL A 95 -7.89 -9.40 0.92
C VAL A 95 -6.38 -9.52 1.13
N PHE A 96 -5.63 -8.59 0.57
CA PHE A 96 -4.19 -8.49 0.75
C PHE A 96 -3.87 -7.64 1.97
N PHE A 97 -2.86 -8.06 2.73
CA PHE A 97 -2.38 -7.32 3.89
C PHE A 97 -0.97 -6.85 3.67
N ILE A 98 -0.72 -5.63 4.11
CA ILE A 98 0.61 -5.03 4.08
C ILE A 98 1.00 -4.69 5.52
N GLY A 99 2.03 -5.34 6.01
CA GLY A 99 2.70 -4.91 7.23
C GLY A 99 3.64 -3.76 6.91
N VAL A 100 3.53 -2.66 7.64
CA VAL A 100 4.28 -1.43 7.37
C VAL A 100 4.98 -0.91 8.62
N THR A 101 6.03 -0.11 8.44
CA THR A 101 6.68 0.61 9.53
C THR A 101 6.21 2.06 9.62
N GLN A 102 6.70 2.80 10.63
CA GLN A 102 6.18 4.10 11.03
C GLN A 102 6.11 5.13 9.89
N HIS A 103 7.13 5.22 9.05
CA HIS A 103 7.25 6.27 8.03
C HIS A 103 6.51 5.97 6.71
N TYR A 104 5.85 4.81 6.62
CA TYR A 104 5.16 4.40 5.40
C TYR A 104 4.09 5.40 4.93
N LYS A 105 3.29 5.93 5.87
CA LYS A 105 2.27 6.94 5.56
C LYS A 105 2.86 8.18 4.89
N ASP A 106 3.97 8.69 5.46
CA ASP A 106 4.55 9.95 5.01
C ASP A 106 5.31 9.76 3.69
N MET A 107 5.95 8.60 3.47
CA MET A 107 6.61 8.26 2.21
C MET A 107 5.65 8.08 1.04
N PHE A 108 4.49 7.48 1.27
CA PHE A 108 3.52 7.16 0.22
C PHE A 108 2.28 8.05 0.24
N GLY A 109 2.25 9.09 1.08
CA GLY A 109 1.18 10.09 1.10
C GLY A 109 -0.19 9.52 1.40
N LEU A 110 -0.31 8.49 2.27
CA LEU A 110 -1.59 7.83 2.53
C LEU A 110 -2.65 8.79 3.05
N GLU A 111 -3.76 8.89 2.34
CA GLU A 111 -4.93 9.67 2.73
C GLU A 111 -5.98 8.79 3.40
N PHE A 112 -6.67 9.37 4.38
CA PHE A 112 -7.70 8.67 5.15
C PHE A 112 -9.08 9.23 4.83
N TYR A 113 -10.03 8.33 4.58
CA TYR A 113 -11.45 8.66 4.55
C TYR A 113 -11.96 8.90 5.97
N LYS A 114 -11.56 8.04 6.92
CA LYS A 114 -11.89 8.15 8.35
C LYS A 114 -10.77 7.61 9.23
N GLY A 115 -10.70 8.11 10.45
CA GLY A 115 -9.77 7.60 11.45
C GLY A 115 -8.37 8.19 11.32
N ARG A 116 -7.36 7.38 11.66
CA ARG A 116 -5.97 7.83 11.75
C ARG A 116 -4.97 6.73 11.42
N TYR A 117 -3.73 7.13 11.23
CA TYR A 117 -2.58 6.22 11.17
C TYR A 117 -2.16 5.73 12.56
N PHE A 118 -1.31 4.74 12.59
CA PHE A 118 -0.70 4.23 13.81
C PHE A 118 0.15 5.30 14.50
N THR A 119 0.11 5.33 15.82
CA THR A 119 1.03 6.16 16.61
C THR A 119 2.37 5.44 16.83
N PRO A 120 3.47 6.16 17.07
CA PRO A 120 4.76 5.53 17.37
C PRO A 120 4.70 4.50 18.50
N SER A 121 3.91 4.77 19.54
CA SER A 121 3.75 3.84 20.67
C SER A 121 3.05 2.54 20.28
N GLU A 122 2.14 2.57 19.29
CA GLU A 122 1.45 1.38 18.78
C GLU A 122 2.40 0.48 18.00
N PHE A 123 3.33 1.06 17.23
CA PHE A 123 4.41 0.28 16.59
C PHE A 123 5.32 -0.42 17.58
N TYR A 124 5.76 0.29 18.62
CA TYR A 124 6.65 -0.29 19.65
C TYR A 124 5.97 -1.36 20.50
N ARG A 125 4.68 -1.19 20.81
CA ARG A 125 3.93 -2.13 21.66
C ARG A 125 3.34 -3.31 20.88
N GLY A 126 3.28 -3.25 19.57
CA GLY A 126 2.67 -4.28 18.75
C GLY A 126 1.18 -4.46 19.04
N THR A 127 0.42 -3.37 18.95
CA THR A 127 -1.03 -3.40 19.20
C THR A 127 -1.78 -4.11 18.06
N ASN A 128 -2.90 -4.76 18.40
CA ASN A 128 -3.78 -5.42 17.42
C ASN A 128 -4.68 -4.41 16.72
N HIS A 129 -4.06 -3.42 16.06
CA HIS A 129 -4.75 -2.41 15.27
C HIS A 129 -4.57 -2.66 13.78
N ILE A 130 -5.56 -2.24 13.00
CA ILE A 130 -5.54 -2.36 11.55
C ILE A 130 -6.15 -1.11 10.90
N ILE A 131 -5.64 -0.79 9.73
CA ILE A 131 -6.22 0.16 8.79
C ILE A 131 -6.73 -0.65 7.61
N ILE A 132 -7.94 -0.38 7.15
CA ILE A 132 -8.58 -1.12 6.05
C ILE A 132 -8.76 -0.24 4.82
N GLY A 133 -8.74 -0.85 3.64
CA GLY A 133 -9.07 -0.18 2.39
C GLY A 133 -10.55 0.21 2.32
N TYR A 134 -10.87 1.18 1.46
CA TYR A 134 -12.23 1.68 1.30
C TYR A 134 -13.21 0.59 0.86
N ASP A 135 -12.83 -0.22 -0.13
CA ASP A 135 -13.72 -1.26 -0.69
C ASP A 135 -13.93 -2.43 0.29
N VAL A 136 -12.90 -2.76 1.09
CA VAL A 136 -13.05 -3.72 2.21
C VAL A 136 -14.04 -3.18 3.24
N ALA A 137 -13.96 -1.89 3.58
CA ALA A 137 -14.91 -1.28 4.51
C ALA A 137 -16.35 -1.33 3.98
N GLN A 138 -16.57 -1.05 2.69
CA GLN A 138 -17.90 -1.13 2.07
C GLN A 138 -18.45 -2.55 2.00
N THR A 139 -17.59 -3.56 1.85
CA THR A 139 -17.98 -4.97 1.81
C THR A 139 -18.37 -5.50 3.17
N LEU A 140 -17.66 -5.08 4.23
CA LEU A 140 -17.87 -5.60 5.58
C LEU A 140 -18.96 -4.88 6.35
N PHE A 141 -19.10 -3.55 6.15
CA PHE A 141 -19.97 -2.69 6.94
C PHE A 141 -21.14 -2.12 6.12
N ARG A 142 -22.26 -1.90 6.77
CA ARG A 142 -23.39 -1.20 6.15
C ARG A 142 -23.05 0.29 5.97
N PRO A 143 -23.62 0.99 4.98
CA PRO A 143 -23.33 2.40 4.73
C PRO A 143 -23.54 3.35 5.93
N THR A 144 -24.42 2.95 6.86
CA THR A 144 -24.72 3.72 8.08
C THR A 144 -23.84 3.33 9.28
N GLU A 145 -23.05 2.29 9.15
CA GLU A 145 -22.25 1.76 10.25
C GLU A 145 -20.83 2.31 10.19
N ASP A 146 -20.36 2.88 11.31
CA ASP A 146 -18.98 3.37 11.41
C ASP A 146 -18.03 2.20 11.69
N PRO A 147 -17.04 1.93 10.82
CA PRO A 147 -16.07 0.87 11.03
C PRO A 147 -15.04 1.19 12.11
N ILE A 148 -14.80 2.48 12.45
CA ILE A 148 -13.77 2.86 13.41
C ILE A 148 -14.08 2.33 14.81
N GLY A 149 -13.07 1.71 15.44
CA GLY A 149 -13.20 1.10 16.77
C GLY A 149 -13.83 -0.30 16.78
N LYS A 150 -14.38 -0.75 15.65
CA LYS A 150 -14.91 -2.12 15.50
C LYS A 150 -13.77 -3.14 15.40
N TYR A 151 -14.10 -4.39 15.68
CA TYR A 151 -13.17 -5.50 15.61
C TYR A 151 -13.50 -6.42 14.45
N ILE A 152 -12.52 -6.67 13.61
CA ILE A 152 -12.59 -7.68 12.56
C ILE A 152 -11.72 -8.88 12.93
N LYS A 153 -11.98 -10.01 12.31
CA LYS A 153 -11.22 -11.25 12.52
C LYS A 153 -10.48 -11.62 11.25
N VAL A 154 -9.17 -11.81 11.39
CA VAL A 154 -8.26 -12.18 10.31
C VAL A 154 -7.41 -13.36 10.78
N LYS A 155 -7.46 -14.48 10.07
CA LYS A 155 -6.72 -15.71 10.46
C LYS A 155 -6.88 -16.08 11.94
N GLY A 156 -8.07 -15.88 12.50
CA GLY A 156 -8.37 -16.18 13.90
C GLY A 156 -8.01 -15.08 14.90
N GLN A 157 -7.28 -14.05 14.50
CA GLN A 157 -6.92 -12.91 15.37
C GLN A 157 -7.96 -11.79 15.26
N ARG A 158 -8.25 -11.15 16.39
CA ARG A 158 -9.12 -9.96 16.45
C ARG A 158 -8.26 -8.71 16.34
N LEU A 159 -8.57 -7.88 15.35
CA LEU A 159 -7.90 -6.62 15.09
C LEU A 159 -8.90 -5.47 15.17
N GLN A 160 -8.53 -4.38 15.84
CA GLN A 160 -9.38 -3.19 15.94
C GLN A 160 -9.09 -2.23 14.79
N ILE A 161 -10.12 -1.79 14.10
CA ILE A 161 -10.03 -0.82 13.01
C ILE A 161 -9.80 0.57 13.60
N ILE A 162 -8.70 1.21 13.21
CA ILE A 162 -8.35 2.58 13.63
C ILE A 162 -8.40 3.58 12.48
N GLY A 163 -8.42 3.11 11.23
CA GLY A 163 -8.51 3.95 10.05
C GLY A 163 -9.10 3.22 8.86
N VAL A 164 -9.68 4.00 7.97
CA VAL A 164 -10.15 3.58 6.64
C VAL A 164 -9.44 4.48 5.64
N LEU A 165 -8.76 3.89 4.67
CA LEU A 165 -8.10 4.63 3.60
C LEU A 165 -9.13 5.30 2.70
N LYS A 166 -8.75 6.42 2.13
CA LYS A 166 -9.53 7.05 1.07
C LYS A 166 -9.44 6.18 -0.17
N LYS A 167 -10.53 6.11 -0.93
CA LYS A 167 -10.54 5.38 -2.20
C LYS A 167 -9.54 6.03 -3.15
N GLU A 168 -8.53 5.28 -3.51
CA GLU A 168 -7.62 5.62 -4.59
C GLU A 168 -8.23 5.10 -5.89
N GLY A 169 -8.20 5.91 -6.94
CA GLY A 169 -8.58 5.45 -8.28
C GLY A 169 -7.59 4.39 -8.78
N LYS A 170 -7.90 3.71 -9.87
CA LYS A 170 -6.94 2.80 -10.52
C LYS A 170 -5.75 3.60 -11.05
N ASP A 171 -4.69 3.65 -10.28
CA ASP A 171 -3.41 4.18 -10.75
C ASP A 171 -2.77 3.20 -11.73
N LEU A 172 -2.39 3.72 -12.90
CA LEU A 172 -1.78 2.92 -13.97
C LEU A 172 -0.39 2.38 -13.61
N ILE A 173 0.23 2.92 -12.58
CA ILE A 173 1.64 2.65 -12.24
C ILE A 173 1.79 2.02 -10.84
N ASN A 174 0.83 2.18 -9.95
CA ASN A 174 0.89 1.53 -8.64
C ASN A 174 0.33 0.10 -8.72
N PRO A 175 1.18 -0.94 -8.63
CA PRO A 175 0.73 -2.33 -8.69
C PRO A 175 -0.03 -2.76 -7.44
N ILE A 176 -0.07 -1.91 -6.42
CA ILE A 176 -0.71 -2.18 -5.14
C ILE A 176 -2.00 -1.36 -5.10
N ASN A 177 -3.12 -2.05 -5.29
CA ASN A 177 -4.42 -1.45 -5.06
C ASN A 177 -4.72 -1.50 -3.56
N PHE A 178 -4.74 -0.34 -2.90
CA PHE A 178 -5.08 -0.23 -1.47
C PHE A 178 -6.58 -0.24 -1.19
N ASP A 179 -7.41 -0.29 -2.22
CA ASP A 179 -8.88 -0.33 -2.08
C ASP A 179 -9.38 -1.73 -1.71
N ASP A 180 -8.63 -2.78 -2.04
CA ASP A 180 -8.97 -4.20 -1.82
C ASP A 180 -8.52 -4.75 -0.46
#